data_67fa0299824378bb08b908590f684509
#
_entry.id   67fa0299824378bb08b908590f684509
#
_cell.length_a   1.000
_cell.length_b   1.000
_cell.length_c   1.000
_cell.angle_alpha   90.00
_cell.angle_beta   90.00
_cell.angle_gamma   90.00
#
_symmetry.space_group_name_H-M   'P 1'
#
loop_
_entity.id
_entity.type
_entity.pdbx_description
1 polymer ?
#
loop_
_entity_poly.entity_id
_entity_poly.type
_entity_poly.pdbx_seq_one_letter_code
_entity_poly.pdbx_strand_id
1 'polypeptide(L)'
;MLTKSNKTDVIVVGAGPAGIACAITLARAGREVVLIERGLFAGSKNVFGGAIYTKPTKEIFPNFEQEAPLERRNIAHNFMILGEEDSTSIAYRKDGNESYSVIRGKFDRWMAQKAKEAGVILVEQTVVRELIKNGTKVVGVKTELEDYYADIVVLADGVNSLLAKQLKLRKEIETKDVALSVKEVIKLDKETINQRFNVKDGEGVIGEIFGGSMLGILGLGFMYTNADSVTIGLGVTLDDLVENNYRPFEVLEKLKQHPTIAPLIEGGTLKEYSAHLIPEGGYNKVPKLCDNGVMVVGDAAMLVNNLHWEGTNLAMI
;
A
#
# COMPACT_ATOMS: atom_id res chain seq x y z
N MET A 1 -14.74 -11.69 25.56
CA MET A 1 -14.91 -13.14 25.33
C MET A 1 -16.13 -13.37 24.44
N LEU A 2 -15.93 -13.64 23.15
CA LEU A 2 -16.99 -14.03 22.23
C LEU A 2 -17.18 -15.55 22.40
N THR A 3 -18.19 -15.95 23.17
CA THR A 3 -18.60 -17.36 23.27
C THR A 3 -19.38 -17.73 22.00
N LYS A 4 -19.77 -19.00 21.82
CA LYS A 4 -20.59 -19.50 20.69
C LYS A 4 -21.85 -18.65 20.35
N SER A 5 -22.23 -17.69 21.21
CA SER A 5 -23.29 -16.70 20.98
C SER A 5 -22.83 -15.44 20.21
N ASN A 6 -21.55 -15.26 19.94
CA ASN A 6 -20.95 -14.04 19.38
C ASN A 6 -20.47 -14.25 17.94
N LYS A 7 -21.38 -14.70 17.08
CA LYS A 7 -21.15 -14.76 15.64
C LYS A 7 -21.45 -13.37 15.06
N THR A 8 -20.47 -12.78 14.39
CA THR A 8 -20.64 -11.53 13.63
C THR A 8 -21.12 -11.80 12.20
N ASP A 9 -21.58 -10.78 11.48
CA ASP A 9 -21.92 -10.94 10.06
C ASP A 9 -20.65 -11.19 9.23
N VAL A 10 -19.61 -10.37 9.43
CA VAL A 10 -18.40 -10.42 8.62
C VAL A 10 -17.14 -10.28 9.47
N ILE A 11 -16.15 -11.13 9.19
CA ILE A 11 -14.77 -10.96 9.63
C ILE A 11 -13.94 -10.49 8.44
N VAL A 12 -13.16 -9.40 8.62
CA VAL A 12 -12.18 -8.92 7.65
C VAL A 12 -10.78 -9.17 8.21
N VAL A 13 -9.92 -9.84 7.46
CA VAL A 13 -8.56 -10.18 7.87
C VAL A 13 -7.55 -9.26 7.19
N GLY A 14 -6.92 -8.39 7.96
CA GLY A 14 -5.96 -7.38 7.52
C GLY A 14 -6.53 -5.97 7.49
N ALA A 15 -5.96 -5.07 8.29
CA ALA A 15 -6.33 -3.64 8.35
C ALA A 15 -5.44 -2.77 7.45
N GLY A 16 -5.17 -3.23 6.22
CA GLY A 16 -4.67 -2.40 5.13
C GLY A 16 -5.81 -1.63 4.46
N PRO A 17 -5.52 -0.82 3.42
CA PRO A 17 -6.52 -0.01 2.73
C PRO A 17 -7.74 -0.80 2.27
N ALA A 18 -7.55 -1.96 1.66
CA ALA A 18 -8.63 -2.83 1.20
C ALA A 18 -9.54 -3.30 2.34
N GLY A 19 -8.93 -3.81 3.42
CA GLY A 19 -9.70 -4.33 4.56
C GLY A 19 -10.44 -3.24 5.31
N ILE A 20 -9.82 -2.06 5.50
CA ILE A 20 -10.47 -0.92 6.14
C ILE A 20 -11.63 -0.42 5.29
N ALA A 21 -11.44 -0.22 3.99
CA ALA A 21 -12.50 0.25 3.09
C ALA A 21 -13.68 -0.73 3.05
N CYS A 22 -13.38 -2.03 2.93
CA CYS A 22 -14.39 -3.09 3.00
C CYS A 22 -15.16 -3.05 4.33
N ALA A 23 -14.45 -2.99 5.46
CA ALA A 23 -15.06 -2.97 6.78
C ALA A 23 -15.97 -1.75 6.99
N ILE A 24 -15.52 -0.55 6.59
CA ILE A 24 -16.32 0.68 6.66
C ILE A 24 -17.58 0.57 5.81
N THR A 25 -17.44 0.08 4.58
CA THR A 25 -18.56 -0.06 3.64
C THR A 25 -19.62 -1.00 4.21
N LEU A 26 -19.21 -2.13 4.75
CA LEU A 26 -20.10 -3.10 5.37
C LEU A 26 -20.76 -2.56 6.66
N ALA A 27 -20.02 -1.89 7.52
CA ALA A 27 -20.56 -1.28 8.74
C ALA A 27 -21.59 -0.19 8.42
N ARG A 28 -21.33 0.66 7.42
CA ARG A 28 -22.31 1.65 6.93
C ARG A 28 -23.57 1.01 6.33
N ALA A 29 -23.45 -0.19 5.81
CA ALA A 29 -24.61 -1.00 5.36
C ALA A 29 -25.33 -1.75 6.50
N GLY A 30 -24.98 -1.44 7.78
CA GLY A 30 -25.63 -2.01 8.96
C GLY A 30 -25.18 -3.43 9.31
N ARG A 31 -23.99 -3.87 8.84
CA ARG A 31 -23.44 -5.18 9.18
C ARG A 31 -22.53 -5.08 10.41
N GLU A 32 -22.57 -6.11 11.25
CA GLU A 32 -21.61 -6.30 12.33
C GLU A 32 -20.28 -6.79 11.77
N VAL A 33 -19.21 -6.00 11.90
CA VAL A 33 -17.90 -6.29 11.29
C VAL A 33 -16.81 -6.34 12.35
N VAL A 34 -16.05 -7.43 12.34
CA VAL A 34 -14.79 -7.56 13.07
C VAL A 34 -13.63 -7.46 12.07
N LEU A 35 -12.76 -6.49 12.27
CA LEU A 35 -11.54 -6.29 11.47
C LEU A 35 -10.33 -6.70 12.31
N ILE A 36 -9.55 -7.70 11.83
CA ILE A 36 -8.42 -8.26 12.56
C ILE A 36 -7.10 -7.84 11.92
N GLU A 37 -6.20 -7.26 12.71
CA GLU A 37 -4.88 -6.80 12.27
C GLU A 37 -3.76 -7.46 13.09
N ARG A 38 -2.75 -8.01 12.39
CA ARG A 38 -1.60 -8.64 13.03
C ARG A 38 -0.60 -7.65 13.63
N GLY A 39 -0.53 -6.45 13.09
CA GLY A 39 0.40 -5.41 13.51
C GLY A 39 0.00 -4.78 14.84
N LEU A 40 0.92 -4.04 15.45
CA LEU A 40 0.67 -3.28 16.66
C LEU A 40 -0.48 -2.27 16.48
N PHE A 41 -0.60 -1.73 15.28
CA PHE A 41 -1.69 -0.89 14.79
C PHE A 41 -1.71 -0.96 13.26
N ALA A 42 -2.81 -0.57 12.63
CA ALA A 42 -2.91 -0.48 11.18
C ALA A 42 -1.82 0.44 10.60
N GLY A 43 -1.06 -0.04 9.63
CA GLY A 43 0.08 0.68 9.05
C GLY A 43 1.41 0.52 9.79
N SER A 44 1.48 -0.30 10.86
CA SER A 44 2.74 -0.58 11.58
C SER A 44 3.66 -1.58 10.90
N LYS A 45 3.22 -2.20 9.82
CA LYS A 45 3.98 -3.24 9.08
C LYS A 45 4.13 -2.84 7.62
N ASN A 46 5.37 -2.75 7.17
CA ASN A 46 5.78 -2.73 5.75
C ASN A 46 4.77 -2.07 4.80
N VAL A 47 4.36 -0.85 5.10
CA VAL A 47 3.42 -0.11 4.27
C VAL A 47 4.14 0.57 3.11
N PHE A 48 3.53 0.54 1.93
CA PHE A 48 4.11 1.07 0.71
C PHE A 48 3.13 2.01 -0.01
N GLY A 49 3.67 2.82 -0.94
CA GLY A 49 2.92 3.90 -1.56
C GLY A 49 2.88 5.16 -0.68
N GLY A 50 2.49 6.27 -1.25
CA GLY A 50 2.46 7.55 -0.55
C GLY A 50 1.72 8.63 -1.33
N ALA A 51 1.19 8.31 -2.51
CA ALA A 51 0.28 9.17 -3.27
C ALA A 51 -1.15 8.64 -3.12
N ILE A 52 -2.06 9.50 -2.67
CA ILE A 52 -3.48 9.19 -2.50
C ILE A 52 -4.30 10.08 -3.43
N TYR A 53 -5.06 9.46 -4.30
CA TYR A 53 -5.92 10.16 -5.26
C TYR A 53 -7.25 10.55 -4.62
N THR A 54 -7.65 11.80 -4.84
CA THR A 54 -8.79 12.41 -4.18
C THR A 54 -10.11 11.72 -4.49
N LYS A 55 -10.39 11.46 -5.77
CA LYS A 55 -11.68 10.93 -6.20
C LYS A 55 -12.02 9.59 -5.54
N PRO A 56 -11.21 8.52 -5.69
CA PRO A 56 -11.53 7.23 -5.07
C PRO A 56 -11.48 7.29 -3.54
N THR A 57 -10.61 8.10 -2.95
CA THR A 57 -10.54 8.23 -1.49
C THR A 57 -11.81 8.84 -0.91
N LYS A 58 -12.42 9.83 -1.59
CA LYS A 58 -13.68 10.47 -1.16
C LYS A 58 -14.88 9.51 -1.14
N GLU A 59 -14.86 8.45 -1.92
CA GLU A 59 -15.95 7.46 -1.90
C GLU A 59 -16.04 6.77 -0.53
N ILE A 60 -14.90 6.51 0.10
CA ILE A 60 -14.84 5.89 1.42
C ILE A 60 -14.76 6.93 2.53
N PHE A 61 -14.01 8.02 2.33
CA PHE A 61 -13.74 9.08 3.31
C PHE A 61 -14.12 10.46 2.75
N PRO A 62 -15.41 10.85 2.73
CA PRO A 62 -15.85 12.08 2.05
C PRO A 62 -15.12 13.36 2.48
N ASN A 63 -14.73 13.45 3.76
CA ASN A 63 -14.07 14.63 4.35
C ASN A 63 -12.56 14.45 4.52
N PHE A 64 -11.91 13.48 3.83
CA PHE A 64 -10.51 13.15 4.10
C PHE A 64 -9.55 14.34 3.92
N GLU A 65 -9.83 15.26 3.00
CA GLU A 65 -8.97 16.43 2.76
C GLU A 65 -8.86 17.35 3.99
N GLN A 66 -9.85 17.34 4.88
CA GLN A 66 -9.89 18.14 6.11
C GLN A 66 -9.43 17.36 7.34
N GLU A 67 -9.58 16.03 7.32
CA GLU A 67 -9.44 15.20 8.51
C GLU A 67 -8.18 14.30 8.49
N ALA A 68 -7.73 13.93 7.29
CA ALA A 68 -6.61 13.01 7.16
C ALA A 68 -5.25 13.69 7.40
N PRO A 69 -4.25 12.95 7.89
CA PRO A 69 -2.89 13.44 8.06
C PRO A 69 -2.16 13.53 6.72
N LEU A 70 -2.59 14.46 5.88
CA LEU A 70 -2.02 14.73 4.57
C LEU A 70 -0.67 15.46 4.73
N GLU A 71 0.25 15.20 3.81
CA GLU A 71 1.56 15.85 3.80
C GLU A 71 1.57 17.05 2.85
N ARG A 72 1.45 16.82 1.53
CA ARG A 72 1.41 17.88 0.52
C ARG A 72 0.37 17.58 -0.55
N ARG A 73 -0.23 18.63 -1.10
CA ARG A 73 -1.09 18.54 -2.29
C ARG A 73 -0.20 18.47 -3.54
N ASN A 74 -0.31 17.41 -4.31
CA ASN A 74 0.51 17.21 -5.49
C ASN A 74 -0.03 18.06 -6.67
N ILE A 75 0.76 19.03 -7.09
CA ILE A 75 0.46 19.94 -8.20
C ILE A 75 1.32 19.66 -9.43
N ALA A 76 2.33 18.84 -9.30
CA ALA A 76 3.22 18.46 -10.39
C ALA A 76 3.48 16.97 -10.40
N HIS A 77 3.62 16.45 -11.61
CA HIS A 77 4.00 15.09 -11.90
C HIS A 77 5.16 15.12 -12.88
N ASN A 78 6.30 14.57 -12.51
CA ASN A 78 7.52 14.55 -13.30
C ASN A 78 7.80 13.11 -13.74
N PHE A 79 7.85 12.87 -15.03
CA PHE A 79 8.34 11.63 -15.61
C PHE A 79 9.79 11.82 -15.98
N MET A 80 10.68 11.03 -15.39
CA MET A 80 12.12 11.11 -15.58
C MET A 80 12.63 9.82 -16.22
N ILE A 81 13.33 9.94 -17.31
CA ILE A 81 14.08 8.84 -17.95
C ILE A 81 15.55 9.12 -17.68
N LEU A 82 16.19 8.27 -16.89
CA LEU A 82 17.58 8.42 -16.50
C LEU A 82 18.47 7.55 -17.40
N GLY A 83 19.52 8.14 -17.95
CA GLY A 83 20.65 7.43 -18.51
C GLY A 83 21.62 6.98 -17.42
N GLU A 84 22.92 6.92 -17.70
CA GLU A 84 23.94 6.64 -16.68
C GLU A 84 24.28 7.90 -15.88
N GLU A 85 24.41 9.05 -16.54
CA GLU A 85 24.77 10.33 -15.95
C GLU A 85 23.87 11.49 -16.40
N ASP A 86 22.98 11.26 -17.37
CA ASP A 86 22.06 12.23 -17.95
C ASP A 86 20.61 11.87 -17.70
N SER A 87 19.70 12.77 -18.03
CA SER A 87 18.26 12.54 -17.89
C SER A 87 17.43 13.34 -18.85
N THR A 88 16.28 12.82 -19.19
CA THR A 88 15.18 13.54 -19.85
C THR A 88 13.98 13.56 -18.92
N SER A 89 13.39 14.75 -18.73
CA SER A 89 12.21 14.88 -17.88
C SER A 89 11.06 15.55 -18.61
N ILE A 90 9.86 15.01 -18.40
CA ILE A 90 8.61 15.63 -18.83
C ILE A 90 7.84 15.98 -17.55
N ALA A 91 7.59 17.27 -17.36
CA ALA A 91 6.85 17.76 -16.20
C ALA A 91 5.43 18.17 -16.60
N TYR A 92 4.46 17.65 -15.88
CA TYR A 92 3.07 18.09 -15.95
C TYR A 92 2.73 18.85 -14.67
N ARG A 93 2.19 20.07 -14.81
CA ARG A 93 1.71 20.87 -13.68
C ARG A 93 0.25 21.24 -13.87
N LYS A 94 -0.52 21.07 -12.80
CA LYS A 94 -1.92 21.45 -12.74
C LYS A 94 -2.28 21.91 -11.34
N ASP A 95 -2.86 23.08 -11.22
CA ASP A 95 -3.47 23.49 -9.96
C ASP A 95 -4.80 22.75 -9.78
N GLY A 96 -4.91 22.01 -8.70
CA GLY A 96 -6.08 21.17 -8.40
C GLY A 96 -5.82 20.26 -7.21
N ASN A 97 -6.87 19.56 -6.76
CA ASN A 97 -6.82 18.63 -5.62
C ASN A 97 -6.94 17.17 -6.10
N GLU A 98 -6.13 16.78 -7.07
CA GLU A 98 -6.24 15.44 -7.66
C GLU A 98 -5.58 14.37 -6.78
N SER A 99 -4.51 14.72 -6.08
CA SER A 99 -3.84 13.79 -5.16
C SER A 99 -3.06 14.52 -4.06
N TYR A 100 -2.75 13.76 -3.02
CA TYR A 100 -1.94 14.21 -1.89
C TYR A 100 -0.85 13.18 -1.60
N SER A 101 0.29 13.64 -1.12
CA SER A 101 1.26 12.75 -0.49
C SER A 101 0.86 12.47 0.96
N VAL A 102 1.18 11.26 1.42
CA VAL A 102 0.91 10.80 2.78
C VAL A 102 2.06 9.93 3.30
N ILE A 103 2.28 9.95 4.60
CA ILE A 103 3.07 8.94 5.30
C ILE A 103 2.12 7.82 5.72
N ARG A 104 2.23 6.66 5.08
CA ARG A 104 1.29 5.55 5.20
C ARG A 104 1.07 5.09 6.63
N GLY A 105 2.10 5.03 7.45
CA GLY A 105 1.92 4.65 8.86
C GLY A 105 0.97 5.57 9.63
N LYS A 106 0.95 6.88 9.32
CA LYS A 106 0.00 7.84 9.88
C LYS A 106 -1.37 7.72 9.23
N PHE A 107 -1.39 7.62 7.90
CA PHE A 107 -2.64 7.58 7.12
C PHE A 107 -3.45 6.30 7.38
N ASP A 108 -2.80 5.14 7.40
CA ASP A 108 -3.47 3.86 7.66
C ASP A 108 -4.04 3.82 9.09
N ARG A 109 -3.31 4.39 10.07
CA ARG A 109 -3.81 4.51 11.44
C ARG A 109 -5.04 5.42 11.52
N TRP A 110 -5.06 6.51 10.77
CA TRP A 110 -6.22 7.40 10.66
C TRP A 110 -7.40 6.67 10.01
N MET A 111 -7.19 5.95 8.91
CA MET A 111 -8.24 5.15 8.29
C MET A 111 -8.84 4.12 9.25
N ALA A 112 -8.00 3.44 10.03
CA ALA A 112 -8.45 2.48 11.05
C ALA A 112 -9.28 3.13 12.16
N GLN A 113 -8.93 4.37 12.56
CA GLN A 113 -9.74 5.14 13.49
C GLN A 113 -11.13 5.45 12.88
N LYS A 114 -11.18 5.81 11.59
CA LYS A 114 -12.45 6.02 10.88
C LYS A 114 -13.29 4.74 10.78
N ALA A 115 -12.67 3.58 10.69
CA ALA A 115 -13.39 2.30 10.77
C ALA A 115 -14.04 2.10 12.14
N LYS A 116 -13.33 2.39 13.23
CA LYS A 116 -13.92 2.36 14.60
C LYS A 116 -15.08 3.33 14.73
N GLU A 117 -14.95 4.55 14.20
CA GLU A 117 -16.03 5.56 14.20
C GLU A 117 -17.26 5.12 13.39
N ALA A 118 -17.07 4.28 12.36
CA ALA A 118 -18.16 3.67 11.60
C ALA A 118 -18.80 2.44 12.28
N GLY A 119 -18.33 2.04 13.47
CA GLY A 119 -18.86 0.92 14.25
C GLY A 119 -18.13 -0.40 14.02
N VAL A 120 -17.00 -0.42 13.32
CA VAL A 120 -16.17 -1.62 13.14
C VAL A 120 -15.45 -1.98 14.43
N ILE A 121 -15.51 -3.25 14.83
CA ILE A 121 -14.72 -3.79 15.95
C ILE A 121 -13.33 -4.12 15.41
N LEU A 122 -12.34 -3.31 15.76
CA LEU A 122 -10.94 -3.51 15.36
C LEU A 122 -10.18 -4.27 16.43
N VAL A 123 -9.62 -5.42 16.05
CA VAL A 123 -8.78 -6.29 16.90
C VAL A 123 -7.36 -6.24 16.35
N GLU A 124 -6.49 -5.50 17.03
CA GLU A 124 -5.08 -5.34 16.66
C GLU A 124 -4.19 -6.39 17.38
N GLN A 125 -2.93 -6.53 16.94
CA GLN A 125 -1.94 -7.47 17.51
C GLN A 125 -2.41 -8.94 17.50
N THR A 126 -3.25 -9.31 16.52
CA THR A 126 -3.87 -10.62 16.46
C THR A 126 -3.63 -11.26 15.10
N VAL A 127 -2.93 -12.39 15.09
CA VAL A 127 -2.61 -13.13 13.87
C VAL A 127 -3.68 -14.17 13.59
N VAL A 128 -4.30 -14.09 12.43
CA VAL A 128 -5.15 -15.16 11.90
C VAL A 128 -4.26 -16.25 11.31
N ARG A 129 -4.35 -17.47 11.86
CA ARG A 129 -3.53 -18.62 11.45
C ARG A 129 -4.22 -19.52 10.43
N GLU A 130 -5.51 -19.77 10.65
CA GLU A 130 -6.28 -20.74 9.88
C GLU A 130 -7.72 -20.28 9.68
N LEU A 131 -8.36 -20.83 8.65
CA LEU A 131 -9.78 -20.66 8.40
C LEU A 131 -10.58 -21.83 9.02
N ILE A 132 -11.67 -21.50 9.71
CA ILE A 132 -12.60 -22.49 10.26
C ILE A 132 -13.61 -22.86 9.18
N LYS A 133 -13.78 -24.16 8.95
CA LYS A 133 -14.71 -24.68 7.93
C LYS A 133 -15.81 -25.55 8.57
N ASN A 134 -17.01 -25.45 7.97
CA ASN A 134 -18.09 -26.40 8.17
C ASN A 134 -18.42 -27.02 6.81
N GLY A 135 -17.96 -28.22 6.56
CA GLY A 135 -17.94 -28.81 5.23
C GLY A 135 -17.10 -27.98 4.26
N THR A 136 -17.69 -27.49 3.19
CA THR A 136 -17.03 -26.63 2.20
C THR A 136 -17.11 -25.14 2.56
N LYS A 137 -17.97 -24.74 3.49
CA LYS A 137 -18.19 -23.34 3.86
C LYS A 137 -17.16 -22.87 4.87
N VAL A 138 -16.52 -21.71 4.61
CA VAL A 138 -15.76 -20.97 5.62
C VAL A 138 -16.76 -20.30 6.56
N VAL A 139 -16.58 -20.48 7.87
CA VAL A 139 -17.48 -20.01 8.92
C VAL A 139 -16.78 -19.21 10.01
N GLY A 140 -15.48 -18.94 9.86
CA GLY A 140 -14.71 -18.18 10.82
C GLY A 140 -13.20 -18.29 10.63
N VAL A 141 -12.47 -17.80 11.60
CA VAL A 141 -11.00 -17.77 11.63
C VAL A 141 -10.48 -18.22 13.00
N LYS A 142 -9.31 -18.90 13.01
CA LYS A 142 -8.54 -19.18 14.21
C LYS A 142 -7.43 -18.17 14.37
N THR A 143 -7.31 -17.63 15.55
CA THR A 143 -6.19 -16.79 15.95
C THR A 143 -5.31 -17.48 17.00
N GLU A 144 -4.28 -16.80 17.46
CA GLU A 144 -3.44 -17.27 18.55
C GLU A 144 -4.13 -17.22 19.92
N LEU A 145 -5.19 -16.40 20.03
CA LEU A 145 -5.90 -16.13 21.29
C LEU A 145 -7.22 -16.87 21.38
N GLU A 146 -8.05 -16.76 20.35
CA GLU A 146 -9.40 -17.33 20.32
C GLU A 146 -9.91 -17.52 18.88
N ASP A 147 -11.00 -18.24 18.74
CA ASP A 147 -11.69 -18.47 17.48
C ASP A 147 -12.79 -17.43 17.28
N TYR A 148 -12.88 -16.83 16.07
CA TYR A 148 -13.93 -15.92 15.66
C TYR A 148 -14.80 -16.56 14.59
N TYR A 149 -16.13 -16.36 14.68
CA TYR A 149 -17.09 -16.92 13.76
C TYR A 149 -17.86 -15.84 13.02
N ALA A 150 -18.16 -16.08 11.72
CA ALA A 150 -18.93 -15.16 10.89
C ALA A 150 -19.68 -15.90 9.78
N ASP A 151 -20.63 -15.20 9.15
CA ASP A 151 -21.29 -15.70 7.95
C ASP A 151 -20.38 -15.65 6.72
N ILE A 152 -19.51 -14.62 6.67
CA ILE A 152 -18.53 -14.39 5.60
C ILE A 152 -17.19 -13.96 6.22
N VAL A 153 -16.08 -14.44 5.62
CA VAL A 153 -14.71 -14.00 5.91
C VAL A 153 -14.16 -13.31 4.68
N VAL A 154 -13.64 -12.08 4.84
CA VAL A 154 -12.96 -11.33 3.77
C VAL A 154 -11.46 -11.38 4.03
N LEU A 155 -10.70 -11.89 3.06
CA LEU A 155 -9.26 -11.96 3.08
C LEU A 155 -8.67 -10.70 2.45
N ALA A 156 -8.12 -9.82 3.27
CA ALA A 156 -7.39 -8.60 2.92
C ALA A 156 -5.96 -8.65 3.47
N ASP A 157 -5.38 -9.86 3.53
CA ASP A 157 -4.12 -10.19 4.20
C ASP A 157 -2.87 -9.89 3.36
N GLY A 158 -3.04 -9.10 2.30
CA GLY A 158 -1.96 -8.56 1.47
C GLY A 158 -1.41 -9.58 0.47
N VAL A 159 -0.36 -9.18 -0.24
CA VAL A 159 0.20 -9.92 -1.39
C VAL A 159 0.52 -11.39 -1.08
N ASN A 160 1.01 -11.72 0.10
CA ASN A 160 1.33 -13.10 0.47
C ASN A 160 0.09 -14.00 0.58
N SER A 161 -1.03 -13.47 1.06
CA SER A 161 -2.34 -14.13 1.19
C SER A 161 -2.27 -15.62 1.52
N LEU A 162 -1.66 -15.95 2.65
CA LEU A 162 -1.47 -17.31 3.09
C LEU A 162 -2.81 -18.05 3.27
N LEU A 163 -3.84 -17.32 3.66
CA LEU A 163 -5.18 -17.88 3.86
C LEU A 163 -5.86 -18.26 2.53
N ALA A 164 -5.69 -17.44 1.47
CA ALA A 164 -6.20 -17.79 0.15
C ALA A 164 -5.48 -19.02 -0.45
N LYS A 165 -4.20 -19.19 -0.13
CA LYS A 165 -3.44 -20.41 -0.49
C LYS A 165 -3.98 -21.65 0.24
N GLN A 166 -4.28 -21.55 1.54
CA GLN A 166 -4.88 -22.65 2.32
C GLN A 166 -6.20 -23.15 1.68
N LEU A 167 -6.95 -22.25 1.06
CA LEU A 167 -8.20 -22.57 0.35
C LEU A 167 -7.99 -23.03 -1.09
N LYS A 168 -6.75 -22.97 -1.60
CA LYS A 168 -6.45 -23.21 -3.03
C LYS A 168 -7.18 -22.26 -3.98
N LEU A 169 -7.60 -21.09 -3.48
CA LEU A 169 -8.16 -20.02 -4.33
C LEU A 169 -7.07 -19.38 -5.18
N ARG A 170 -5.83 -19.40 -4.69
CA ARG A 170 -4.66 -18.85 -5.35
C ARG A 170 -3.53 -19.88 -5.37
N LYS A 171 -2.79 -19.91 -6.49
CA LYS A 171 -1.56 -20.69 -6.62
C LYS A 171 -0.41 -20.03 -5.85
N GLU A 172 0.74 -20.69 -5.74
CA GLU A 172 1.98 -20.05 -5.29
C GLU A 172 2.32 -18.86 -6.17
N ILE A 173 2.91 -17.84 -5.57
CA ILE A 173 3.42 -16.67 -6.28
C ILE A 173 4.70 -17.08 -7.01
N GLU A 174 4.75 -16.84 -8.30
CA GLU A 174 5.97 -16.94 -9.07
C GLU A 174 6.75 -15.62 -8.94
N THR A 175 8.09 -15.66 -8.97
CA THR A 175 8.95 -14.48 -8.81
C THR A 175 8.67 -13.38 -9.83
N LYS A 176 8.29 -13.77 -11.05
CA LYS A 176 7.89 -12.86 -12.14
C LYS A 176 6.53 -12.17 -11.94
N ASP A 177 5.71 -12.65 -10.99
CA ASP A 177 4.35 -12.12 -10.73
C ASP A 177 4.33 -11.07 -9.62
N VAL A 178 5.51 -10.75 -9.07
CA VAL A 178 5.65 -9.76 -7.98
C VAL A 178 6.88 -8.90 -8.19
N ALA A 179 6.78 -7.64 -7.78
CA ALA A 179 7.93 -6.77 -7.60
C ALA A 179 8.29 -6.68 -6.12
N LEU A 180 9.58 -6.64 -5.81
CA LEU A 180 10.06 -6.24 -4.51
C LEU A 180 10.36 -4.74 -4.55
N SER A 181 9.62 -3.99 -3.76
CA SER A 181 9.76 -2.56 -3.69
C SER A 181 10.42 -2.13 -2.39
N VAL A 182 11.34 -1.19 -2.49
CA VAL A 182 12.03 -0.57 -1.36
C VAL A 182 11.88 0.94 -1.40
N LYS A 183 11.76 1.55 -0.24
CA LYS A 183 11.69 3.02 -0.12
C LYS A 183 12.43 3.52 1.11
N GLU A 184 12.85 4.77 1.01
CA GLU A 184 13.35 5.57 2.10
C GLU A 184 12.54 6.84 2.28
N VAL A 185 12.35 7.27 3.53
CA VAL A 185 11.87 8.60 3.87
C VAL A 185 13.06 9.40 4.39
N ILE A 186 13.45 10.41 3.65
CA ILE A 186 14.61 11.25 3.92
C ILE A 186 14.12 12.61 4.44
N LYS A 187 14.44 12.93 5.69
CA LYS A 187 14.07 14.19 6.30
C LYS A 187 14.88 15.33 5.68
N LEU A 188 14.18 16.36 5.27
CA LEU A 188 14.71 17.64 4.79
C LEU A 188 13.81 18.76 5.34
N ASP A 189 14.38 19.92 5.56
CA ASP A 189 13.56 21.07 5.93
C ASP A 189 12.65 21.52 4.79
N LYS A 190 11.55 22.13 5.17
CA LYS A 190 10.45 22.51 4.26
C LYS A 190 10.91 23.50 3.17
N GLU A 191 11.79 24.45 3.51
CA GLU A 191 12.26 25.46 2.57
C GLU A 191 13.16 24.84 1.52
N THR A 192 14.05 23.95 1.93
CA THR A 192 14.90 23.17 1.01
C THR A 192 14.06 22.36 0.03
N ILE A 193 13.00 21.70 0.50
CA ILE A 193 12.06 20.98 -0.37
C ILE A 193 11.40 21.95 -1.35
N ASN A 194 10.87 23.07 -0.86
CA ASN A 194 10.20 24.06 -1.70
C ASN A 194 11.13 24.61 -2.81
N GLN A 195 12.38 24.89 -2.48
CA GLN A 195 13.37 25.39 -3.45
C GLN A 195 13.75 24.31 -4.47
N ARG A 196 14.12 23.10 -4.01
CA ARG A 196 14.61 22.03 -4.90
C ARG A 196 13.54 21.51 -5.85
N PHE A 197 12.28 21.48 -5.41
CA PHE A 197 11.16 20.99 -6.22
C PHE A 197 10.35 22.12 -6.89
N ASN A 198 10.75 23.37 -6.69
CA ASN A 198 10.09 24.54 -7.23
C ASN A 198 8.57 24.56 -6.94
N VAL A 199 8.24 24.47 -5.66
CA VAL A 199 6.87 24.45 -5.13
C VAL A 199 6.72 25.43 -3.97
N LYS A 200 5.48 25.83 -3.68
CA LYS A 200 5.13 26.63 -2.51
C LYS A 200 4.82 25.73 -1.32
N ASP A 201 4.61 26.36 -0.19
CA ASP A 201 4.15 25.67 1.02
C ASP A 201 2.86 24.88 0.78
N GLY A 202 2.87 23.62 1.23
CA GLY A 202 1.75 22.71 1.05
C GLY A 202 1.59 22.12 -0.36
N GLU A 203 2.34 22.63 -1.34
CA GLU A 203 2.38 22.06 -2.69
C GLU A 203 3.41 20.93 -2.77
N GLY A 204 3.11 19.91 -3.55
CA GLY A 204 3.92 18.71 -3.72
C GLY A 204 4.18 18.31 -5.17
N VAL A 205 5.16 17.43 -5.32
CA VAL A 205 5.56 16.83 -6.60
C VAL A 205 5.60 15.32 -6.44
N ILE A 206 5.07 14.61 -7.45
CA ILE A 206 5.30 13.18 -7.67
C ILE A 206 6.29 13.04 -8.81
N GLY A 207 7.31 12.21 -8.65
CA GLY A 207 8.25 11.81 -9.69
C GLY A 207 8.13 10.31 -9.96
N GLU A 208 8.01 9.94 -11.21
CA GLU A 208 8.17 8.57 -11.72
C GLU A 208 9.49 8.51 -12.48
N ILE A 209 10.29 7.49 -12.18
CA ILE A 209 11.70 7.41 -12.61
C ILE A 209 11.90 6.09 -13.35
N PHE A 210 12.40 6.17 -14.56
CA PHE A 210 12.68 5.03 -15.44
C PHE A 210 14.13 5.06 -15.89
N GLY A 211 14.65 3.92 -16.34
CA GLY A 211 15.91 3.86 -17.11
C GLY A 211 17.12 3.29 -16.38
N GLY A 212 18.29 3.59 -16.92
CA GLY A 212 19.57 2.92 -16.65
C GLY A 212 20.13 3.02 -15.23
N SER A 213 19.63 3.98 -14.42
CA SER A 213 19.97 4.07 -13.00
C SER A 213 19.58 2.86 -12.17
N MET A 214 18.76 1.97 -12.72
CA MET A 214 18.34 0.70 -12.09
C MET A 214 19.15 -0.51 -12.58
N LEU A 215 20.41 -0.31 -12.91
CA LEU A 215 21.36 -1.36 -13.30
C LEU A 215 20.92 -2.21 -14.52
N GLY A 216 20.10 -1.63 -15.40
CA GLY A 216 19.59 -2.28 -16.60
C GLY A 216 18.45 -3.28 -16.37
N ILE A 217 17.92 -3.37 -15.15
CA ILE A 217 16.78 -4.23 -14.83
C ILE A 217 15.46 -3.46 -14.95
N LEU A 218 14.38 -4.22 -15.22
CA LEU A 218 13.05 -3.64 -15.32
C LEU A 218 12.52 -3.19 -13.97
N GLY A 219 12.25 -1.91 -13.83
CA GLY A 219 11.72 -1.36 -12.60
C GLY A 219 11.16 0.05 -12.78
N LEU A 220 10.48 0.51 -11.74
CA LEU A 220 9.98 1.87 -11.63
C LEU A 220 10.50 2.50 -10.33
N GLY A 221 11.27 3.57 -10.46
CA GLY A 221 11.60 4.45 -9.36
C GLY A 221 10.50 5.47 -9.13
N PHE A 222 10.38 5.93 -7.91
CA PHE A 222 9.43 6.98 -7.55
C PHE A 222 10.01 7.91 -6.50
N MET A 223 9.50 9.14 -6.51
CA MET A 223 9.83 10.16 -5.52
C MET A 223 8.60 11.02 -5.24
N TYR A 224 8.34 11.34 -3.97
CA TYR A 224 7.34 12.36 -3.63
C TYR A 224 7.77 13.21 -2.45
N THR A 225 7.36 14.46 -2.52
CA THR A 225 7.62 15.43 -1.45
C THR A 225 6.56 15.31 -0.36
N ASN A 226 7.00 15.31 0.90
CA ASN A 226 6.16 15.39 2.09
C ASN A 226 6.35 16.75 2.77
N ALA A 227 5.70 16.99 3.90
CA ALA A 227 5.78 18.26 4.61
C ALA A 227 7.22 18.64 4.99
N ASP A 228 7.98 17.68 5.55
CA ASP A 228 9.37 17.87 6.02
C ASP A 228 10.28 16.69 5.64
N SER A 229 9.97 16.04 4.55
CA SER A 229 10.76 14.91 4.02
C SER A 229 10.51 14.68 2.54
N VAL A 230 11.38 13.90 1.92
CA VAL A 230 11.20 13.34 0.58
C VAL A 230 11.16 11.82 0.72
N THR A 231 10.16 11.20 0.13
CA THR A 231 10.13 9.76 -0.04
C THR A 231 10.73 9.42 -1.39
N ILE A 232 11.71 8.53 -1.41
CA ILE A 232 12.31 7.96 -2.63
C ILE A 232 12.31 6.45 -2.53
N GLY A 233 12.03 5.79 -3.63
CA GLY A 233 12.03 4.34 -3.68
C GLY A 233 12.00 3.80 -5.10
N LEU A 234 12.00 2.50 -5.20
CA LEU A 234 11.84 1.79 -6.46
C LEU A 234 11.16 0.44 -6.23
N GLY A 235 10.55 -0.08 -7.28
CA GLY A 235 10.08 -1.45 -7.36
C GLY A 235 10.73 -2.15 -8.55
N VAL A 236 11.20 -3.37 -8.34
CA VAL A 236 11.85 -4.20 -9.36
C VAL A 236 11.24 -5.60 -9.31
N THR A 237 11.04 -6.23 -10.46
CA THR A 237 10.55 -7.61 -10.49
C THR A 237 11.46 -8.50 -9.66
N LEU A 238 10.86 -9.37 -8.86
CA LEU A 238 11.64 -10.25 -7.98
C LEU A 238 12.51 -11.22 -8.81
N ASP A 239 12.05 -11.57 -10.00
CA ASP A 239 12.76 -12.42 -10.95
C ASP A 239 14.08 -11.76 -11.39
N ASP A 240 14.02 -10.51 -11.84
CA ASP A 240 15.21 -9.75 -12.25
C ASP A 240 16.24 -9.60 -11.12
N LEU A 241 15.77 -9.37 -9.89
CA LEU A 241 16.67 -9.27 -8.73
C LEU A 241 17.39 -10.61 -8.47
N VAL A 242 16.66 -11.72 -8.56
CA VAL A 242 17.23 -13.06 -8.35
C VAL A 242 18.20 -13.44 -9.47
N GLU A 243 17.80 -13.26 -10.73
CA GLU A 243 18.62 -13.62 -11.89
C GLU A 243 19.95 -12.84 -11.97
N ASN A 244 19.89 -11.55 -11.59
CA ASN A 244 21.08 -10.69 -11.61
C ASN A 244 21.83 -10.67 -10.27
N ASN A 245 21.34 -11.39 -9.24
CA ASN A 245 21.92 -11.38 -7.89
C ASN A 245 22.05 -9.97 -7.28
N TYR A 246 21.07 -9.09 -7.56
CA TYR A 246 21.01 -7.76 -7.00
C TYR A 246 20.21 -7.72 -5.70
N ARG A 247 20.64 -6.88 -4.76
CA ARG A 247 19.88 -6.56 -3.57
C ARG A 247 19.10 -5.26 -3.77
N PRO A 248 17.81 -5.18 -3.40
CA PRO A 248 16.99 -4.01 -3.69
C PRO A 248 17.56 -2.70 -3.15
N PHE A 249 18.21 -2.75 -1.98
CA PHE A 249 18.83 -1.54 -1.40
C PHE A 249 20.03 -1.05 -2.23
N GLU A 250 20.79 -1.94 -2.88
CA GLU A 250 21.91 -1.56 -3.75
C GLU A 250 21.41 -0.81 -4.98
N VAL A 251 20.29 -1.26 -5.55
CA VAL A 251 19.64 -0.57 -6.67
C VAL A 251 19.13 0.81 -6.22
N LEU A 252 18.54 0.89 -5.02
CA LEU A 252 18.09 2.17 -4.46
C LEU A 252 19.28 3.14 -4.19
N GLU A 253 20.39 2.64 -3.65
CA GLU A 253 21.59 3.47 -3.45
C GLU A 253 22.14 3.98 -4.78
N LYS A 254 22.13 3.15 -5.83
CA LYS A 254 22.56 3.57 -7.17
C LYS A 254 21.65 4.67 -7.72
N LEU A 255 20.32 4.53 -7.56
CA LEU A 255 19.34 5.54 -7.95
C LEU A 255 19.60 6.87 -7.20
N LYS A 256 19.83 6.83 -5.89
CA LYS A 256 20.08 8.01 -5.07
C LYS A 256 21.38 8.75 -5.45
N GLN A 257 22.37 8.04 -5.97
CA GLN A 257 23.65 8.61 -6.42
C GLN A 257 23.58 9.25 -7.82
N HIS A 258 22.49 9.03 -8.58
CA HIS A 258 22.36 9.59 -9.92
C HIS A 258 22.43 11.14 -9.89
N PRO A 259 23.17 11.80 -10.82
CA PRO A 259 23.37 13.27 -10.80
C PRO A 259 22.07 14.08 -10.80
N THR A 260 21.00 13.57 -11.38
CA THR A 260 19.67 14.21 -11.36
C THR A 260 18.97 14.07 -10.01
N ILE A 261 19.21 12.99 -9.28
CA ILE A 261 18.50 12.65 -8.04
C ILE A 261 19.23 13.12 -6.79
N ALA A 262 20.54 12.92 -6.73
CA ALA A 262 21.35 13.22 -5.56
C ALA A 262 21.16 14.67 -5.02
N PRO A 263 21.13 15.72 -5.86
CA PRO A 263 20.93 17.08 -5.38
C PRO A 263 19.57 17.32 -4.73
N LEU A 264 18.53 16.52 -5.11
CA LEU A 264 17.17 16.67 -4.58
C LEU A 264 17.06 16.18 -3.12
N ILE A 265 17.97 15.30 -2.69
CA ILE A 265 17.95 14.67 -1.36
C ILE A 265 19.21 14.98 -0.54
N GLU A 266 20.18 15.72 -1.10
CA GLU A 266 21.45 16.08 -0.45
C GLU A 266 21.22 16.73 0.92
N GLY A 267 22.05 16.35 1.91
CA GLY A 267 21.98 16.86 3.29
C GLY A 267 20.80 16.31 4.09
N GLY A 268 19.98 15.47 3.49
CA GLY A 268 18.86 14.83 4.18
C GLY A 268 19.30 13.72 5.15
N THR A 269 18.43 13.39 6.11
CA THR A 269 18.66 12.34 7.10
C THR A 269 17.63 11.22 6.93
N LEU A 270 18.10 9.99 6.80
CA LEU A 270 17.22 8.80 6.73
C LEU A 270 16.37 8.68 8.00
N LYS A 271 15.06 8.57 7.84
CA LYS A 271 14.07 8.39 8.92
C LYS A 271 13.41 7.03 8.89
N GLU A 272 13.12 6.52 7.72
CA GLU A 272 12.42 5.25 7.53
C GLU A 272 13.00 4.53 6.32
N TYR A 273 13.20 3.23 6.46
CA TYR A 273 13.41 2.31 5.35
C TYR A 273 12.34 1.22 5.41
N SER A 274 11.72 0.89 4.31
CA SER A 274 10.78 -0.21 4.23
C SER A 274 10.89 -0.96 2.90
N ALA A 275 10.54 -2.26 2.96
CA ALA A 275 10.49 -3.14 1.81
C ALA A 275 9.15 -3.87 1.78
N HIS A 276 8.55 -3.99 0.60
CA HIS A 276 7.25 -4.64 0.43
C HIS A 276 7.16 -5.33 -0.93
N LEU A 277 6.51 -6.50 -0.95
CA LEU A 277 6.13 -7.15 -2.22
C LEU A 277 4.88 -6.49 -2.77
N ILE A 278 4.89 -6.23 -4.07
CA ILE A 278 3.76 -5.67 -4.83
C ILE A 278 3.33 -6.69 -5.88
N PRO A 279 2.03 -6.98 -6.03
CA PRO A 279 1.55 -7.86 -7.09
C PRO A 279 1.76 -7.23 -8.48
N GLU A 280 2.38 -7.98 -9.39
CA GLU A 280 2.65 -7.55 -10.78
C GLU A 280 2.12 -8.53 -11.83
N GLY A 281 1.43 -9.58 -11.41
CA GLY A 281 0.94 -10.63 -12.30
C GLY A 281 -0.17 -10.20 -13.28
N GLY A 282 -0.74 -8.99 -13.10
CA GLY A 282 -1.80 -8.45 -13.93
C GLY A 282 -3.10 -9.26 -13.88
N TYR A 283 -4.01 -8.94 -14.78
CA TYR A 283 -5.36 -9.54 -14.82
C TYR A 283 -5.37 -11.07 -14.88
N ASN A 284 -4.44 -11.68 -15.58
CA ASN A 284 -4.36 -13.14 -15.75
C ASN A 284 -3.96 -13.90 -14.48
N LYS A 285 -3.48 -13.19 -13.46
CA LYS A 285 -3.09 -13.74 -12.15
C LYS A 285 -4.08 -13.44 -11.03
N VAL A 286 -5.17 -12.74 -11.34
CA VAL A 286 -6.27 -12.53 -10.40
C VAL A 286 -6.84 -13.91 -10.00
N PRO A 287 -6.88 -14.24 -8.71
CA PRO A 287 -7.36 -15.54 -8.24
C PRO A 287 -8.89 -15.63 -8.30
N LYS A 288 -9.43 -16.77 -7.89
CA LYS A 288 -10.86 -16.86 -7.60
C LYS A 288 -11.19 -15.92 -6.43
N LEU A 289 -11.96 -14.86 -6.71
CA LEU A 289 -12.22 -13.78 -5.75
C LEU A 289 -13.21 -14.16 -4.64
N CYS A 290 -14.04 -15.19 -4.84
CA CYS A 290 -15.00 -15.64 -3.83
C CYS A 290 -15.23 -17.14 -3.89
N ASP A 291 -15.54 -17.71 -2.72
CA ASP A 291 -16.02 -19.09 -2.59
C ASP A 291 -17.03 -19.16 -1.44
N ASN A 292 -17.46 -20.36 -1.08
CA ASN A 292 -18.46 -20.56 -0.05
C ASN A 292 -18.01 -20.00 1.32
N GLY A 293 -18.59 -18.85 1.70
CA GLY A 293 -18.32 -18.14 2.94
C GLY A 293 -17.01 -17.31 2.96
N VAL A 294 -16.36 -17.07 1.82
CA VAL A 294 -15.10 -16.30 1.76
C VAL A 294 -15.03 -15.42 0.53
N MET A 295 -14.36 -14.24 0.69
CA MET A 295 -14.00 -13.32 -0.39
C MET A 295 -12.54 -12.91 -0.25
N VAL A 296 -11.89 -12.48 -1.36
CA VAL A 296 -10.51 -12.01 -1.39
C VAL A 296 -10.49 -10.61 -2.03
N VAL A 297 -9.79 -9.65 -1.42
CA VAL A 297 -9.75 -8.25 -1.86
C VAL A 297 -8.34 -7.66 -1.81
N GLY A 298 -8.12 -6.55 -2.52
CA GLY A 298 -6.85 -5.83 -2.56
C GLY A 298 -5.68 -6.66 -3.10
N ASP A 299 -4.49 -6.49 -2.54
CA ASP A 299 -3.28 -7.20 -2.97
C ASP A 299 -3.38 -8.72 -2.80
N ALA A 300 -4.18 -9.20 -1.83
CA ALA A 300 -4.48 -10.62 -1.70
C ALA A 300 -5.17 -11.19 -2.94
N ALA A 301 -5.93 -10.36 -3.65
CA ALA A 301 -6.56 -10.64 -4.93
C ALA A 301 -5.70 -10.25 -6.15
N MET A 302 -4.42 -9.87 -5.95
CA MET A 302 -3.52 -9.43 -7.02
C MET A 302 -4.02 -8.18 -7.78
N LEU A 303 -4.80 -7.32 -7.11
CA LEU A 303 -5.39 -6.13 -7.70
C LEU A 303 -4.47 -4.92 -7.54
N VAL A 304 -3.64 -4.68 -8.54
CA VAL A 304 -2.76 -3.52 -8.66
C VAL A 304 -2.84 -3.00 -10.11
N ASN A 305 -2.81 -1.69 -10.28
CA ASN A 305 -2.70 -1.08 -11.60
C ASN A 305 -1.24 -1.11 -12.07
N ASN A 306 -0.90 -2.04 -12.93
CA ASN A 306 0.45 -2.24 -13.43
C ASN A 306 0.98 -1.08 -14.28
N LEU A 307 0.11 -0.22 -14.82
CA LEU A 307 0.55 0.92 -15.63
C LEU A 307 1.10 2.06 -14.76
N HIS A 308 0.48 2.29 -13.59
CA HIS A 308 0.86 3.36 -12.66
C HIS A 308 1.41 2.82 -11.33
N TRP A 309 1.56 1.52 -11.21
CA TRP A 309 1.95 0.82 -9.98
C TRP A 309 1.17 1.30 -8.75
N GLU A 310 -0.10 1.60 -8.99
CA GLU A 310 -1.01 2.15 -8.00
C GLU A 310 -1.89 1.02 -7.46
N GLY A 311 -1.72 0.71 -6.18
CA GLY A 311 -2.50 -0.32 -5.49
C GLY A 311 -3.38 0.24 -4.38
N THR A 312 -2.98 1.34 -3.75
CA THR A 312 -3.65 1.83 -2.53
C THR A 312 -5.09 2.27 -2.80
N ASN A 313 -5.32 3.08 -3.83
CA ASN A 313 -6.66 3.53 -4.17
C ASN A 313 -7.49 2.43 -4.83
N LEU A 314 -6.86 1.62 -5.69
CA LEU A 314 -7.54 0.46 -6.30
C LEU A 314 -7.97 -0.56 -5.23
N ALA A 315 -7.20 -0.70 -4.16
CA ALA A 315 -7.57 -1.57 -3.04
C ALA A 315 -8.76 -1.06 -2.22
N MET A 316 -9.07 0.24 -2.29
CA MET A 316 -10.18 0.86 -1.53
C MET A 316 -11.51 0.82 -2.28
N ILE A 317 -11.51 0.67 -3.60
CA ILE A 317 -12.70 0.64 -4.46
C ILE A 317 -13.01 -0.78 -4.94
#